data_90cfb84bbfa415024e58b28e56e7c08a
#
_entry.id   90cfb84bbfa415024e58b28e56e7c08a
#
_cell.length_a   1.000
_cell.length_b   1.000
_cell.length_c   1.000
_cell.angle_alpha   90.00
_cell.angle_beta   90.00
_cell.angle_gamma   90.00
#
_symmetry.space_group_name_H-M   'P 1'
#
loop_
_entity.id
_entity.type
_entity.pdbx_description
1 polymer ?
#
loop_
_entity_poly.entity_id
_entity_poly.type
_entity_poly.pdbx_seq_one_letter_code
_entity_poly.pdbx_strand_id
1 'polypeptide(L)'
;SARIVRKYFVPIEKRPEVYNIDKIPLDHRILRYADVLLMYAEACNELGEDGTARTYLNEVRNRVKLPAVTSSGNELRKAIRLERRLELAWEQNRIYDIRRWTDDNGKKMICNLMGANGTFVKYNTDPATRDIYEWENQGEASDKGISFNENRDMVFPIPLYEITMSNGSITQNPGWN
;
A
#
# COMPACT_ATOMS: atom_id res chain seq x y z
N SER A 1 5.93 20.02 1.71
CA SER A 1 5.46 20.00 0.32
C SER A 1 3.95 19.97 0.31
N ALA A 2 3.31 20.89 -0.40
CA ALA A 2 1.86 20.98 -0.50
C ALA A 2 1.27 20.01 -1.56
N ARG A 3 1.73 18.76 -1.63
CA ARG A 3 1.15 17.77 -2.53
C ARG A 3 -0.09 17.17 -1.92
N ILE A 4 -1.22 17.36 -2.58
CA ILE A 4 -2.54 16.87 -2.16
C ILE A 4 -2.88 15.63 -2.97
N VAL A 5 -3.46 14.62 -2.31
CA VAL A 5 -3.93 13.40 -2.98
C VAL A 5 -5.19 13.72 -3.78
N ARG A 6 -5.07 13.72 -5.10
CA ARG A 6 -6.18 14.05 -6.00
C ARG A 6 -7.34 13.02 -5.96
N LYS A 7 -7.07 11.79 -5.57
CA LYS A 7 -8.10 10.73 -5.50
C LYS A 7 -9.30 11.07 -4.61
N TYR A 8 -9.05 11.87 -3.56
CA TYR A 8 -10.07 12.26 -2.58
C TYR A 8 -10.33 13.78 -2.60
N PHE A 9 -9.95 14.42 -3.70
CA PHE A 9 -10.16 15.84 -3.86
C PHE A 9 -11.45 16.10 -4.65
N VAL A 10 -12.37 16.86 -4.06
CA VAL A 10 -13.56 17.37 -4.74
C VAL A 10 -13.23 18.76 -5.27
N PRO A 11 -13.24 18.97 -6.61
CA PRO A 11 -13.05 20.28 -7.20
C PRO A 11 -14.03 21.30 -6.61
N ILE A 12 -13.62 22.56 -6.49
CA ILE A 12 -14.41 23.61 -5.83
C ILE A 12 -15.79 23.74 -6.48
N GLU A 13 -15.84 23.68 -7.81
CA GLU A 13 -17.06 23.78 -8.61
C GLU A 13 -18.04 22.60 -8.44
N LYS A 14 -17.60 21.51 -7.83
CA LYS A 14 -18.42 20.32 -7.54
C LYS A 14 -18.76 20.17 -6.04
N ARG A 15 -18.34 21.13 -5.23
CA ARG A 15 -18.64 21.11 -3.80
C ARG A 15 -20.07 21.60 -3.58
N PRO A 16 -20.82 21.02 -2.62
CA PRO A 16 -22.11 21.56 -2.24
C PRO A 16 -21.92 22.97 -1.63
N GLU A 17 -22.94 23.83 -1.79
CA GLU A 17 -22.92 25.22 -1.28
C GLU A 17 -22.58 25.29 0.23
N VAL A 18 -23.09 24.34 1.00
CA VAL A 18 -22.72 24.17 2.40
C VAL A 18 -21.75 22.99 2.49
N TYR A 19 -20.46 23.31 2.41
CA TYR A 19 -19.41 22.30 2.56
C TYR A 19 -19.23 21.96 4.06
N ASN A 20 -19.70 20.79 4.44
CA ASN A 20 -19.42 20.24 5.75
C ASN A 20 -18.32 19.19 5.61
N ILE A 21 -17.25 19.33 6.36
CA ILE A 21 -16.09 18.42 6.34
C ILE A 21 -16.50 16.97 6.69
N ASP A 22 -17.59 16.80 7.43
CA ASP A 22 -18.13 15.50 7.82
C ASP A 22 -19.04 14.87 6.75
N LYS A 23 -19.36 15.62 5.68
CA LYS A 23 -20.25 15.18 4.58
C LYS A 23 -19.59 15.40 3.25
N ILE A 24 -18.46 14.72 3.03
CA ILE A 24 -17.77 14.75 1.75
C ILE A 24 -18.58 13.90 0.75
N PRO A 25 -18.98 14.42 -0.42
CA PRO A 25 -19.73 13.67 -1.44
C PRO A 25 -18.81 12.73 -2.25
N LEU A 26 -18.03 11.93 -1.54
CA LEU A 26 -17.14 10.92 -2.14
C LEU A 26 -17.41 9.59 -1.49
N ASP A 27 -17.75 8.61 -2.31
CA ASP A 27 -17.90 7.24 -1.84
C ASP A 27 -16.55 6.67 -1.40
N HIS A 28 -16.56 6.00 -0.25
CA HIS A 28 -15.40 5.21 0.16
C HIS A 28 -15.31 3.95 -0.70
N ARG A 29 -14.25 3.86 -1.47
CA ARG A 29 -14.02 2.71 -2.36
C ARG A 29 -13.36 1.59 -1.59
N ILE A 30 -14.12 0.56 -1.30
CA ILE A 30 -13.62 -0.66 -0.64
C ILE A 30 -12.90 -1.55 -1.66
N LEU A 31 -13.49 -1.69 -2.85
CA LEU A 31 -12.96 -2.50 -3.94
C LEU A 31 -13.25 -1.80 -5.28
N ARG A 32 -12.34 -1.89 -6.23
CA ARG A 32 -12.53 -1.39 -7.60
C ARG A 32 -11.93 -2.31 -8.65
N TYR A 33 -12.36 -2.16 -9.87
CA TYR A 33 -12.00 -3.06 -10.97
C TYR A 33 -10.48 -3.20 -11.18
N ALA A 34 -9.72 -2.10 -11.08
CA ALA A 34 -8.25 -2.17 -11.19
C ALA A 34 -7.61 -3.05 -10.10
N ASP A 35 -8.17 -3.08 -8.88
CA ASP A 35 -7.68 -3.98 -7.83
C ASP A 35 -7.96 -5.44 -8.20
N VAL A 36 -9.14 -5.75 -8.72
CA VAL A 36 -9.49 -7.09 -9.21
C VAL A 36 -8.55 -7.55 -10.32
N LEU A 37 -8.29 -6.68 -11.31
CA LEU A 37 -7.36 -6.98 -12.40
C LEU A 37 -5.94 -7.28 -11.88
N LEU A 38 -5.46 -6.49 -10.93
CA LEU A 38 -4.13 -6.67 -10.35
C LEU A 38 -4.05 -7.90 -9.43
N MET A 39 -5.11 -8.24 -8.70
CA MET A 39 -5.20 -9.50 -7.95
C MET A 39 -5.16 -10.71 -8.90
N TYR A 40 -5.88 -10.63 -10.01
CA TYR A 40 -5.89 -11.70 -11.00
C TYR A 40 -4.53 -11.84 -11.70
N ALA A 41 -3.91 -10.71 -12.08
CA ALA A 41 -2.55 -10.72 -12.64
C ALA A 41 -1.54 -11.35 -11.69
N GLU A 42 -1.63 -11.05 -10.40
CA GLU A 42 -0.77 -11.64 -9.38
C GLU A 42 -1.00 -13.15 -9.28
N ALA A 43 -2.24 -13.60 -9.18
CA ALA A 43 -2.58 -15.02 -9.10
C ALA A 43 -2.06 -15.81 -10.33
N CYS A 44 -2.26 -15.28 -11.53
CA CYS A 44 -1.74 -15.89 -12.76
C CYS A 44 -0.20 -15.98 -12.77
N ASN A 45 0.49 -14.93 -12.32
CA ASN A 45 1.96 -14.96 -12.25
C ASN A 45 2.46 -15.99 -11.21
N GLU A 46 1.80 -16.14 -10.07
CA GLU A 46 2.15 -17.15 -9.06
C GLU A 46 1.90 -18.60 -9.59
N LEU A 47 0.97 -18.77 -10.53
CA LEU A 47 0.72 -20.03 -11.22
C LEU A 47 1.61 -20.27 -12.46
N GLY A 48 2.50 -19.33 -12.79
CA GLY A 48 3.36 -19.40 -13.97
C GLY A 48 2.67 -19.00 -15.29
N GLU A 49 1.45 -18.48 -15.24
CA GLU A 49 0.68 -18.00 -16.38
C GLU A 49 1.04 -16.56 -16.75
N ASP A 50 2.32 -16.31 -16.99
CA ASP A 50 2.87 -14.97 -17.22
C ASP A 50 2.20 -14.19 -18.37
N GLY A 51 1.75 -14.89 -19.41
CA GLY A 51 1.04 -14.30 -20.54
C GLY A 51 -0.26 -13.64 -20.11
N THR A 52 -1.07 -14.37 -19.36
CA THR A 52 -2.33 -13.90 -18.79
C THR A 52 -2.08 -12.78 -17.79
N ALA A 53 -1.10 -12.96 -16.90
CA ALA A 53 -0.73 -11.95 -15.90
C ALA A 53 -0.34 -10.61 -16.54
N ARG A 54 0.46 -10.63 -17.62
CA ARG A 54 0.81 -9.41 -18.37
C ARG A 54 -0.41 -8.73 -19.01
N THR A 55 -1.34 -9.50 -19.54
CA THR A 55 -2.55 -8.96 -20.16
C THR A 55 -3.30 -8.07 -19.18
N TYR A 56 -3.60 -8.56 -18.00
CA TYR A 56 -4.37 -7.82 -17.00
C TYR A 56 -3.57 -6.70 -16.33
N LEU A 57 -2.27 -6.89 -16.10
CA LEU A 57 -1.40 -5.81 -15.65
C LEU A 57 -1.37 -4.67 -16.66
N ASN A 58 -1.20 -4.98 -17.93
CA ASN A 58 -1.11 -3.99 -18.99
C ASN A 58 -2.45 -3.31 -19.29
N GLU A 59 -3.59 -3.93 -19.00
CA GLU A 59 -4.89 -3.27 -19.06
C GLU A 59 -4.95 -2.08 -18.10
N VAL A 60 -4.51 -2.25 -16.85
CA VAL A 60 -4.43 -1.17 -15.87
C VAL A 60 -3.48 -0.07 -16.34
N ARG A 61 -2.30 -0.42 -16.85
CA ARG A 61 -1.28 0.52 -17.32
C ARG A 61 -1.72 1.30 -18.55
N ASN A 62 -2.39 0.64 -19.49
CA ASN A 62 -2.88 1.26 -20.72
C ASN A 62 -3.90 2.37 -20.47
N ARG A 63 -4.72 2.26 -19.44
CA ARG A 63 -5.67 3.30 -19.03
C ARG A 63 -5.00 4.67 -18.84
N VAL A 64 -3.76 4.67 -18.36
CA VAL A 64 -2.96 5.89 -18.10
C VAL A 64 -1.81 6.05 -19.11
N LYS A 65 -1.84 5.29 -20.20
CA LYS A 65 -0.86 5.35 -21.30
C LYS A 65 0.57 5.07 -20.86
N LEU A 66 0.77 4.20 -19.87
CA LEU A 66 2.09 3.73 -19.48
C LEU A 66 2.57 2.63 -20.44
N PRO A 67 3.89 2.51 -20.67
CA PRO A 67 4.45 1.45 -21.48
C PRO A 67 4.07 0.06 -20.94
N ALA A 68 3.82 -0.88 -21.84
CA ALA A 68 3.50 -2.24 -21.48
C ALA A 68 4.70 -2.94 -20.79
N VAL A 69 4.40 -3.75 -19.78
CA VAL A 69 5.37 -4.66 -19.16
C VAL A 69 5.47 -5.92 -20.01
N THR A 70 6.71 -6.34 -20.30
CA THR A 70 7.02 -7.53 -21.11
C THR A 70 7.78 -8.61 -20.35
N SER A 71 8.18 -8.33 -19.11
CA SER A 71 8.93 -9.26 -18.25
C SER A 71 8.13 -10.52 -17.89
N SER A 72 8.80 -11.51 -17.31
CA SER A 72 8.23 -12.80 -16.88
C SER A 72 8.74 -13.17 -15.49
N GLY A 73 8.11 -14.15 -14.85
CA GLY A 73 8.54 -14.71 -13.57
C GLY A 73 8.70 -13.66 -12.48
N ASN A 74 9.83 -13.67 -11.77
CA ASN A 74 10.08 -12.74 -10.65
C ASN A 74 10.07 -11.26 -11.05
N GLU A 75 10.54 -10.91 -12.24
CA GLU A 75 10.53 -9.52 -12.69
C GLU A 75 9.09 -9.04 -12.99
N LEU A 76 8.24 -9.94 -13.51
CA LEU A 76 6.81 -9.66 -13.66
C LEU A 76 6.13 -9.53 -12.28
N ARG A 77 6.46 -10.40 -11.33
CA ARG A 77 5.98 -10.32 -9.94
C ARG A 77 6.30 -8.95 -9.32
N LYS A 78 7.54 -8.48 -9.47
CA LYS A 78 7.95 -7.15 -8.98
C LYS A 78 7.17 -6.03 -9.67
N ALA A 79 6.95 -6.13 -10.97
CA ALA A 79 6.17 -5.15 -11.74
C ALA A 79 4.71 -5.10 -11.28
N ILE A 80 4.05 -6.24 -11.06
CA ILE A 80 2.68 -6.33 -10.54
C ILE A 80 2.59 -5.70 -9.15
N ARG A 81 3.52 -6.04 -8.25
CA ARG A 81 3.56 -5.49 -6.88
C ARG A 81 3.81 -3.98 -6.88
N LEU A 82 4.65 -3.48 -7.78
CA LEU A 82 4.88 -2.05 -7.95
C LEU A 82 3.61 -1.35 -8.47
N GLU A 83 2.95 -1.92 -9.48
CA GLU A 83 1.71 -1.36 -10.02
C GLU A 83 0.61 -1.31 -8.95
N ARG A 84 0.43 -2.37 -8.17
CA ARG A 84 -0.49 -2.36 -7.03
C ARG A 84 -0.18 -1.23 -6.04
N ARG A 85 1.10 -1.05 -5.70
CA ARG A 85 1.54 0.02 -4.79
C ARG A 85 1.19 1.41 -5.32
N LEU A 86 1.37 1.64 -6.63
CA LEU A 86 1.14 2.95 -7.26
C LEU A 86 -0.34 3.19 -7.55
N GLU A 87 -1.00 2.21 -8.16
CA GLU A 87 -2.40 2.32 -8.57
C GLU A 87 -3.34 2.41 -7.36
N LEU A 88 -3.08 1.63 -6.30
CA LEU A 88 -3.90 1.57 -5.10
C LEU A 88 -3.38 2.46 -3.96
N ALA A 89 -2.45 3.38 -4.26
CA ALA A 89 -1.93 4.32 -3.27
C ALA A 89 -3.08 5.10 -2.60
N TRP A 90 -3.04 5.21 -1.27
CA TRP A 90 -4.06 5.85 -0.43
C TRP A 90 -5.43 5.13 -0.38
N GLU A 91 -5.52 3.90 -0.86
CA GLU A 91 -6.73 3.07 -0.78
C GLU A 91 -6.66 1.99 0.31
N GLN A 92 -5.74 2.15 1.26
CA GLN A 92 -5.55 1.29 2.45
C GLN A 92 -5.15 -0.17 2.16
N ASN A 93 -4.90 -0.53 0.89
CA ASN A 93 -4.56 -1.91 0.50
C ASN A 93 -3.12 -2.31 0.87
N ARG A 94 -2.21 -1.32 1.06
CA ARG A 94 -0.77 -1.57 1.24
C ARG A 94 -0.44 -2.46 2.42
N ILE A 95 -1.13 -2.27 3.56
CA ILE A 95 -0.86 -3.05 4.77
C ILE A 95 -1.14 -4.54 4.57
N TYR A 96 -2.18 -4.88 3.83
CA TYR A 96 -2.53 -6.27 3.51
C TYR A 96 -1.51 -6.87 2.54
N ASP A 97 -1.09 -6.13 1.53
CA ASP A 97 -0.11 -6.59 0.54
C ASP A 97 1.23 -6.92 1.21
N ILE A 98 1.78 -6.03 2.02
CA ILE A 98 3.09 -6.26 2.66
C ILE A 98 3.06 -7.34 3.74
N ARG A 99 1.90 -7.62 4.34
CA ARG A 99 1.74 -8.72 5.30
C ARG A 99 1.71 -10.08 4.63
N ARG A 100 1.14 -10.19 3.42
CA ARG A 100 1.04 -11.46 2.69
C ARG A 100 2.22 -11.74 1.78
N TRP A 101 2.85 -10.72 1.21
CA TRP A 101 4.00 -10.89 0.35
C TRP A 101 5.25 -11.30 1.12
N THR A 102 6.07 -12.11 0.46
CA THR A 102 7.41 -12.47 0.90
C THR A 102 8.46 -11.88 -0.04
N ASP A 103 9.66 -11.67 0.45
CA ASP A 103 10.83 -11.42 -0.38
C ASP A 103 11.37 -12.73 -0.97
N ASP A 104 12.46 -12.64 -1.74
CA ASP A 104 13.09 -13.79 -2.41
C ASP A 104 13.69 -14.81 -1.39
N ASN A 105 13.83 -14.44 -0.11
CA ASN A 105 14.28 -15.31 0.97
C ASN A 105 13.11 -15.89 1.79
N GLY A 106 11.89 -15.64 1.39
CA GLY A 106 10.68 -16.11 2.10
C GLY A 106 10.30 -15.28 3.33
N LYS A 107 11.01 -14.18 3.64
CA LYS A 107 10.69 -13.29 4.75
C LYS A 107 9.53 -12.37 4.39
N LYS A 108 8.60 -12.16 5.30
CA LYS A 108 7.47 -11.24 5.10
C LYS A 108 7.94 -9.82 4.82
N MET A 109 7.40 -9.19 3.78
CA MET A 109 7.83 -7.84 3.38
C MET A 109 7.59 -6.79 4.46
N ILE A 110 6.59 -6.96 5.32
CA ILE A 110 6.34 -6.05 6.43
C ILE A 110 7.54 -6.00 7.39
N CYS A 111 8.20 -7.13 7.63
CA CYS A 111 9.38 -7.20 8.50
C CYS A 111 10.58 -6.43 7.93
N ASN A 112 10.64 -6.26 6.61
CA ASN A 112 11.71 -5.53 5.94
C ASN A 112 11.43 -4.03 5.81
N LEU A 113 10.15 -3.63 5.91
CA LEU A 113 9.72 -2.24 5.72
C LEU A 113 9.51 -1.50 7.03
N MET A 114 9.07 -2.20 8.08
CA MET A 114 8.90 -1.60 9.39
C MET A 114 10.26 -1.46 10.08
N GLY A 115 10.56 -0.27 10.57
CA GLY A 115 11.87 0.06 11.14
C GLY A 115 12.97 0.30 10.09
N ALA A 116 12.66 0.23 8.79
CA ALA A 116 13.60 0.63 7.75
C ALA A 116 13.88 2.14 7.83
N ASN A 117 15.10 2.51 7.45
CA ASN A 117 15.47 3.92 7.37
C ASN A 117 14.54 4.67 6.42
N GLY A 118 14.02 5.80 6.88
CA GLY A 118 13.18 6.67 6.07
C GLY A 118 14.00 7.36 4.98
N THR A 119 13.42 7.44 3.79
CA THR A 119 13.92 8.28 2.73
C THR A 119 13.06 9.53 2.67
N PHE A 120 13.65 10.69 2.90
CA PHE A 120 12.96 11.96 2.87
C PHE A 120 13.23 12.68 1.55
N VAL A 121 12.22 13.42 1.09
CA VAL A 121 12.41 14.34 -0.01
C VAL A 121 13.03 15.61 0.57
N LYS A 122 14.23 15.92 0.14
CA LYS A 122 14.85 17.21 0.46
C LYS A 122 14.06 18.31 -0.24
N TYR A 123 13.48 19.20 0.56
CA TYR A 123 12.74 20.32 0.03
C TYR A 123 13.73 21.36 -0.54
N ASN A 124 13.68 21.55 -1.85
CA ASN A 124 14.42 22.62 -2.49
C ASN A 124 13.55 23.89 -2.55
N THR A 125 14.02 24.96 -1.92
CA THR A 125 13.32 26.26 -1.89
C THR A 125 13.58 27.10 -3.12
N ASP A 126 14.52 26.72 -3.99
CA ASP A 126 14.81 27.42 -5.23
C ASP A 126 13.67 27.24 -6.24
N PRO A 127 12.98 28.31 -6.67
CA PRO A 127 11.89 28.22 -7.64
C PRO A 127 12.29 27.61 -8.98
N ALA A 128 13.54 27.68 -9.37
CA ALA A 128 14.04 27.14 -10.64
C ALA A 128 14.19 25.62 -10.61
N THR A 129 14.41 25.05 -9.43
CA THR A 129 14.69 23.62 -9.24
C THR A 129 13.71 22.93 -8.29
N ARG A 130 12.66 23.61 -7.84
CA ARG A 130 11.68 23.08 -6.87
C ARG A 130 10.98 21.79 -7.30
N ASP A 131 10.97 21.49 -8.59
CA ASP A 131 10.38 20.27 -9.13
C ASP A 131 11.40 19.13 -9.26
N ILE A 132 12.68 19.40 -8.97
CA ILE A 132 13.73 18.39 -8.89
C ILE A 132 13.81 17.93 -7.44
N TYR A 133 13.44 16.65 -7.23
CA TYR A 133 13.45 16.06 -5.89
C TYR A 133 14.75 15.32 -5.66
N GLU A 134 15.49 15.75 -4.66
CA GLU A 134 16.59 14.98 -4.10
C GLU A 134 16.06 14.09 -2.97
N TRP A 135 16.44 12.83 -3.00
CA TRP A 135 16.10 11.86 -1.97
C TRP A 135 17.28 11.76 -1.01
N GLU A 136 17.06 12.12 0.23
CA GLU A 136 18.05 12.00 1.28
C GLU A 136 17.71 10.80 2.16
N ASN A 137 18.66 9.85 2.22
CA ASN A 137 18.55 8.73 3.14
C ASN A 137 19.09 9.20 4.50
N GLN A 138 18.23 9.33 5.49
CA GLN A 138 18.55 9.83 6.81
C GLN A 138 19.37 8.86 7.66
N GLY A 139 19.64 7.62 7.18
CA GLY A 139 20.45 6.63 7.91
C GLY A 139 19.82 6.10 9.19
N GLU A 140 18.70 6.67 9.64
CA GLU A 140 17.96 6.28 10.83
C GLU A 140 16.50 5.94 10.46
N ALA A 141 15.84 5.11 11.26
CA ALA A 141 14.40 4.87 11.11
C ALA A 141 13.64 6.20 11.25
N SER A 142 12.75 6.48 10.30
CA SER A 142 11.94 7.70 10.29
C SER A 142 11.04 7.83 11.52
N ASP A 143 10.69 6.70 12.09
CA ASP A 143 9.85 6.58 13.28
C ASP A 143 10.62 5.84 14.38
N LYS A 144 11.37 6.57 15.18
CA LYS A 144 12.08 6.02 16.34
C LYS A 144 11.08 5.35 17.27
N GLY A 145 11.18 4.03 17.40
CA GLY A 145 10.33 3.23 18.29
C GLY A 145 9.28 2.38 17.58
N ILE A 146 9.10 2.48 16.28
CA ILE A 146 8.30 1.51 15.54
C ILE A 146 9.18 0.30 15.23
N SER A 147 8.91 -0.81 15.92
CA SER A 147 9.49 -2.10 15.63
C SER A 147 8.40 -3.09 15.30
N PHE A 148 8.67 -4.01 14.40
CA PHE A 148 7.76 -5.09 14.05
C PHE A 148 8.32 -6.42 14.54
N ASN A 149 7.59 -7.05 15.45
CA ASN A 149 7.91 -8.39 15.95
C ASN A 149 7.03 -9.40 15.20
N GLU A 150 7.61 -10.22 14.33
CA GLU A 150 6.89 -11.17 13.50
C GLU A 150 6.04 -12.17 14.32
N ASN A 151 6.53 -12.58 15.49
CA ASN A 151 5.84 -13.53 16.35
C ASN A 151 4.61 -12.93 17.08
N ARG A 152 4.49 -11.60 17.10
CA ARG A 152 3.42 -10.88 17.78
C ARG A 152 2.57 -10.08 16.78
N ASP A 153 3.21 -9.24 15.96
CA ASP A 153 2.55 -8.16 15.24
C ASP A 153 1.92 -8.60 13.91
N MET A 154 2.07 -9.88 13.54
CA MET A 154 1.37 -10.46 12.37
C MET A 154 -0.13 -10.54 12.57
N VAL A 155 -0.59 -10.62 13.81
CA VAL A 155 -2.01 -10.57 14.16
C VAL A 155 -2.25 -9.44 15.16
N PHE A 156 -3.43 -8.84 15.11
CA PHE A 156 -3.80 -7.82 16.10
C PHE A 156 -4.19 -8.45 17.43
N PRO A 157 -4.04 -7.72 18.56
CA PRO A 157 -4.56 -8.20 19.84
C PRO A 157 -6.09 -8.31 19.78
N ILE A 158 -6.63 -9.32 20.44
CA ILE A 158 -8.06 -9.41 20.67
C ILE A 158 -8.43 -8.36 21.72
N PRO A 159 -9.47 -7.56 21.52
CA PRO A 159 -9.90 -6.56 22.49
C PRO A 159 -10.13 -7.20 23.87
N LEU A 160 -9.63 -6.56 24.91
CA LEU A 160 -9.75 -7.09 26.28
C LEU A 160 -11.21 -7.34 26.68
N TYR A 161 -12.13 -6.51 26.17
CA TYR A 161 -13.56 -6.67 26.39
C TYR A 161 -14.07 -8.04 25.91
N GLU A 162 -13.67 -8.46 24.70
CA GLU A 162 -14.07 -9.76 24.14
C GLU A 162 -13.52 -10.93 24.96
N ILE A 163 -12.28 -10.81 25.40
CA ILE A 163 -11.66 -11.83 26.27
C ILE A 163 -12.42 -11.94 27.59
N THR A 164 -12.72 -10.80 28.22
CA THR A 164 -13.43 -10.77 29.50
C THR A 164 -14.84 -11.34 29.38
N MET A 165 -15.59 -10.95 28.35
CA MET A 165 -16.95 -11.42 28.11
C MET A 165 -17.04 -12.88 27.71
N SER A 166 -15.95 -13.46 27.22
CA SER A 166 -15.90 -14.88 26.84
C SER A 166 -15.85 -15.85 28.02
N ASN A 167 -15.74 -15.35 29.26
CA ASN A 167 -15.56 -16.16 30.48
C ASN A 167 -14.43 -17.21 30.34
N GLY A 168 -13.31 -16.83 29.75
CA GLY A 168 -12.13 -17.69 29.57
C GLY A 168 -12.15 -18.60 28.34
N SER A 169 -13.19 -18.50 27.50
CA SER A 169 -13.25 -19.29 26.26
C SER A 169 -12.33 -18.74 25.16
N ILE A 170 -11.97 -17.46 25.22
CA ILE A 170 -11.07 -16.80 24.28
C ILE A 170 -9.78 -16.43 25.01
N THR A 171 -8.66 -16.89 24.46
CA THR A 171 -7.31 -16.49 24.93
C THR A 171 -6.70 -15.50 23.98
N GLN A 172 -5.83 -14.63 24.50
CA GLN A 172 -5.15 -13.62 23.70
C GLN A 172 -4.22 -14.25 22.66
N ASN A 173 -4.03 -13.54 21.55
CA ASN A 173 -3.06 -13.93 20.53
C ASN A 173 -1.63 -13.94 21.12
N PRO A 174 -0.74 -14.84 20.63
CA PRO A 174 0.62 -14.95 21.12
C PRO A 174 1.36 -13.61 21.11
N GLY A 175 2.08 -13.33 22.19
CA GLY A 175 2.89 -12.12 22.35
C GLY A 175 2.14 -10.85 22.77
N TRP A 176 0.82 -10.94 22.97
CA TRP A 176 -0.03 -9.83 23.42
C TRP A 176 -0.53 -9.99 24.86
N ASN A 177 0.07 -10.92 25.61
CA ASN A 177 -0.27 -11.16 27.02
C ASN A 177 0.24 -10.06 27.94
#